data_58c4ab03e67e5c208ef0c5fa3488f353
#
_entry.id   58c4ab03e67e5c208ef0c5fa3488f353
#
_cell.length_a   1.000
_cell.length_b   1.000
_cell.length_c   1.000
_cell.angle_alpha   90.00
_cell.angle_beta   90.00
_cell.angle_gamma   90.00
#
_symmetry.space_group_name_H-M   'P 1'
#
loop_
_entity.id
_entity.type
_entity.pdbx_description
1 polymer ?
#
loop_
_entity_poly.entity_id
_entity_poly.type
_entity_poly.pdbx_seq_one_letter_code
_entity_poly.pdbx_strand_id
1 'polypeptide(L)'
;MGFEYDPNKSAINKAKHGISFIEAQEIRNGIFVTVSLGNKYGEERQAVLGLIDGRHWTAIVTHRGKNIRIISVRRSRTKEEAHYDREKGNQC
;
A
#
# COMPACT_ATOMS: atom_id res chain seq x y z
N MET A 1 -15.01 5.34 -5.27
CA MET A 1 -13.54 5.43 -5.33
C MET A 1 -12.99 4.09 -5.78
N GLY A 2 -12.28 4.07 -6.87
CA GLY A 2 -11.73 2.84 -7.43
C GLY A 2 -10.22 2.78 -7.37
N PHE A 3 -9.70 1.58 -7.57
CA PHE A 3 -8.26 1.40 -7.74
C PHE A 3 -7.93 1.36 -9.22
N GLU A 4 -6.79 1.90 -9.59
CA GLU A 4 -6.22 1.70 -10.91
C GLU A 4 -4.80 1.18 -10.77
N TYR A 5 -4.33 0.46 -11.77
CA TYR A 5 -2.99 -0.07 -11.80
C TYR A 5 -2.68 -0.60 -13.20
N ASP A 6 -1.38 -0.75 -13.48
CA ASP A 6 -0.91 -1.36 -14.72
C ASP A 6 -0.91 -2.88 -14.53
N PRO A 7 -1.68 -3.64 -15.34
CA PRO A 7 -1.72 -5.10 -15.21
C PRO A 7 -0.34 -5.78 -15.36
N ASN A 8 0.52 -5.22 -16.20
CA ASN A 8 1.87 -5.76 -16.36
C ASN A 8 2.70 -5.59 -15.08
N LYS A 9 2.58 -4.43 -14.44
CA LYS A 9 3.26 -4.18 -13.18
C LYS A 9 2.70 -5.03 -12.06
N SER A 10 1.40 -5.31 -12.08
CA SER A 10 0.76 -6.20 -11.11
C SER A 10 1.36 -7.62 -11.21
N ALA A 11 1.50 -8.13 -12.43
CA ALA A 11 2.09 -9.45 -12.67
C ALA A 11 3.55 -9.51 -12.23
N ILE A 12 4.33 -8.47 -12.54
CA ILE A 12 5.73 -8.36 -12.14
C ILE A 12 5.82 -8.33 -10.60
N ASN A 13 4.93 -7.57 -9.97
CA ASN A 13 4.89 -7.47 -8.51
C ASN A 13 4.58 -8.81 -7.86
N LYS A 14 3.65 -9.59 -8.43
CA LYS A 14 3.33 -10.93 -7.95
C LYS A 14 4.55 -11.84 -8.01
N ALA A 15 5.27 -11.81 -9.12
CA ALA A 15 6.47 -12.62 -9.29
C ALA A 15 7.59 -12.20 -8.33
N LYS A 16 7.76 -10.90 -8.12
CA LYS A 16 8.87 -10.35 -7.34
C LYS A 16 8.62 -10.36 -5.83
N HIS A 17 7.40 -10.06 -5.41
CA HIS A 17 7.08 -9.88 -3.99
C HIS A 17 6.01 -10.84 -3.47
N GLY A 18 5.47 -11.70 -4.32
CA GLY A 18 4.48 -12.69 -3.89
C GLY A 18 3.06 -12.15 -3.77
N ILE A 19 2.80 -10.94 -4.22
CA ILE A 19 1.48 -10.31 -4.13
C ILE A 19 1.19 -9.50 -5.39
N SER A 20 -0.02 -9.65 -5.93
CA SER A 20 -0.51 -8.84 -7.04
C SER A 20 -1.12 -7.55 -6.51
N PHE A 21 -1.38 -6.59 -7.40
CA PHE A 21 -2.06 -5.35 -7.02
C PHE A 21 -3.53 -5.60 -6.70
N ILE A 22 -4.11 -6.66 -7.24
CA ILE A 22 -5.50 -7.05 -6.91
C ILE A 22 -5.54 -7.54 -5.47
N GLU A 23 -4.62 -8.43 -5.10
CA GLU A 23 -4.53 -8.95 -3.73
C GLU A 23 -4.24 -7.84 -2.73
N ALA A 24 -3.43 -6.85 -3.13
CA ALA A 24 -3.03 -5.74 -2.27
C ALA A 24 -4.21 -4.85 -1.86
N GLN A 25 -5.30 -4.86 -2.60
CA GLN A 25 -6.48 -4.05 -2.26
C GLN A 25 -7.10 -4.48 -0.93
N GLU A 26 -6.83 -5.70 -0.49
CA GLU A 26 -7.29 -6.20 0.82
C GLU A 26 -6.76 -5.38 2.00
N ILE A 27 -5.67 -4.65 1.84
CA ILE A 27 -5.15 -3.77 2.90
C ILE A 27 -6.24 -2.82 3.39
N ARG A 28 -7.09 -2.32 2.49
CA ARG A 28 -8.10 -1.33 2.83
C ARG A 28 -9.34 -1.92 3.51
N ASN A 29 -9.45 -3.23 3.56
CA ASN A 29 -10.59 -3.88 4.22
C ASN A 29 -10.44 -3.97 5.73
N GLY A 30 -9.23 -3.68 6.26
CA GLY A 30 -8.98 -3.64 7.69
C GLY A 30 -8.48 -2.27 8.12
N ILE A 31 -7.84 -2.22 9.28
CA ILE A 31 -7.18 -1.01 9.74
C ILE A 31 -5.93 -0.79 8.90
N PHE A 32 -5.76 0.41 8.38
CA PHE A 32 -4.55 0.76 7.64
C PHE A 32 -4.05 2.13 8.09
N VAL A 33 -2.74 2.35 7.91
CA VAL A 33 -2.06 3.59 8.27
C VAL A 33 -1.46 4.18 7.00
N THR A 34 -1.67 5.46 6.76
CA THR A 34 -1.16 6.14 5.59
C THR A 34 -0.03 7.08 5.98
N VAL A 35 1.08 7.02 5.25
CA VAL A 35 2.25 7.87 5.48
C VAL A 35 2.54 8.63 4.18
N SER A 36 2.68 9.96 4.27
CA SER A 36 3.03 10.77 3.11
C SER A 36 4.50 10.54 2.74
N LEU A 37 4.77 10.36 1.45
CA LEU A 37 6.12 10.23 0.91
C LEU A 37 6.56 11.49 0.15
N GLY A 38 5.70 12.53 0.12
CA GLY A 38 5.96 13.74 -0.60
C GLY A 38 5.71 13.61 -2.10
N ASN A 39 6.15 14.61 -2.87
CA ASN A 39 5.90 14.64 -4.31
C ASN A 39 7.19 14.67 -5.13
N LYS A 40 8.16 13.90 -4.71
CA LYS A 40 9.50 13.86 -5.30
C LYS A 40 9.50 13.62 -6.82
N TYR A 41 8.50 12.91 -7.34
CA TYR A 41 8.42 12.54 -8.75
C TYR A 41 7.32 13.30 -9.50
N GLY A 42 6.96 14.49 -9.03
CA GLY A 42 5.95 15.31 -9.69
C GLY A 42 4.52 14.95 -9.31
N GLU A 43 4.34 13.95 -8.47
CA GLU A 43 3.04 13.57 -7.92
C GLU A 43 3.19 13.16 -6.47
N GLU A 44 2.16 13.41 -5.69
CA GLU A 44 2.19 13.05 -4.29
C GLU A 44 2.00 11.54 -4.14
N ARG A 45 2.94 10.91 -3.44
CA ARG A 45 2.88 9.48 -3.16
C ARG A 45 2.67 9.23 -1.68
N GLN A 46 2.02 8.12 -1.38
CA GLN A 46 1.74 7.69 -0.02
C GLN A 46 2.09 6.23 0.12
N ALA A 47 2.53 5.85 1.33
CA ALA A 47 2.67 4.46 1.71
C ALA A 47 1.45 4.09 2.55
N VAL A 48 0.77 3.02 2.16
CA VAL A 48 -0.37 2.49 2.90
C VAL A 48 0.10 1.21 3.57
N LEU A 49 0.09 1.21 4.89
CA LEU A 49 0.57 0.10 5.72
C LEU A 49 -0.63 -0.66 6.26
N GLY A 50 -0.61 -1.99 6.14
CA GLY A 50 -1.71 -2.78 6.66
C GLY A 50 -1.38 -4.26 6.68
N LEU A 51 -2.34 -5.05 7.13
CA LEU A 51 -2.21 -6.49 7.25
C LEU A 51 -3.06 -7.20 6.19
N ILE A 52 -2.49 -8.26 5.61
CA ILE A 52 -3.21 -9.21 4.80
C ILE A 52 -2.82 -10.59 5.32
N ASP A 53 -3.79 -11.36 5.80
CA ASP A 53 -3.56 -12.70 6.37
C ASP A 53 -2.50 -12.66 7.49
N GLY A 54 -2.54 -11.62 8.32
CA GLY A 54 -1.62 -11.50 9.46
C GLY A 54 -0.22 -11.01 9.12
N ARG A 55 0.06 -10.70 7.86
CA ARG A 55 1.37 -10.22 7.43
C ARG A 55 1.32 -8.74 7.10
N HIS A 56 2.38 -8.03 7.46
CA HIS A 56 2.49 -6.60 7.18
C HIS A 56 2.90 -6.34 5.73
N TRP A 57 2.12 -5.53 5.04
CA TRP A 57 2.40 -5.12 3.67
C TRP A 57 2.40 -3.61 3.54
N THR A 58 3.21 -3.10 2.63
CA THR A 58 3.30 -1.67 2.32
C THR A 58 2.97 -1.48 0.85
N ALA A 59 1.89 -0.74 0.59
CA ALA A 59 1.50 -0.38 -0.77
C ALA A 59 1.90 1.06 -1.03
N ILE A 60 2.58 1.31 -2.15
CA ILE A 60 2.90 2.68 -2.58
C ILE A 60 1.83 3.09 -3.57
N VAL A 61 1.15 4.19 -3.29
CA VAL A 61 0.01 4.65 -4.08
C VAL A 61 0.14 6.14 -4.38
N THR A 62 -0.60 6.57 -5.38
CA THR A 62 -0.82 8.00 -5.66
C THR A 62 -2.30 8.20 -5.96
N HIS A 63 -2.80 9.40 -5.73
CA HIS A 63 -4.18 9.72 -6.05
C HIS A 63 -4.27 10.30 -7.46
N ARG A 64 -5.22 9.79 -8.25
CA ARG A 64 -5.52 10.28 -9.59
C ARG A 64 -7.01 10.57 -9.68
N GLY A 65 -7.36 11.86 -9.54
CA GLY A 65 -8.75 12.25 -9.48
C GLY A 65 -9.44 11.56 -8.31
N LYS A 66 -10.48 10.77 -8.60
CA LYS A 66 -11.21 10.01 -7.58
C LYS A 66 -10.63 8.62 -7.33
N ASN A 67 -9.62 8.23 -8.11
CA ASN A 67 -9.06 6.88 -8.03
C ASN A 67 -7.75 6.87 -7.26
N ILE A 68 -7.41 5.71 -6.75
CA ILE A 68 -6.12 5.45 -6.12
C ILE A 68 -5.34 4.55 -7.06
N ARG A 69 -4.18 5.04 -7.52
CA ARG A 69 -3.32 4.25 -8.39
C ARG A 69 -2.26 3.53 -7.56
N ILE A 70 -2.23 2.22 -7.67
CA ILE A 70 -1.24 1.38 -7.01
C ILE A 70 0.01 1.35 -7.87
N ILE A 71 1.15 1.71 -7.28
CA ILE A 71 2.43 1.76 -7.97
C ILE A 71 3.28 0.53 -7.65
N SER A 72 3.29 0.10 -6.40
CA SER A 72 4.13 -0.99 -5.93
C SER A 72 3.57 -1.53 -4.62
N VAL A 73 3.79 -2.82 -4.35
CA VAL A 73 3.42 -3.42 -3.06
C VAL A 73 4.55 -4.37 -2.66
N ARG A 74 4.95 -4.31 -1.39
CA ARG A 74 6.01 -5.17 -0.86
C ARG A 74 5.76 -5.48 0.60
N ARG A 75 6.47 -6.46 1.13
CA ARG A 75 6.45 -6.71 2.56
C ARG A 75 6.98 -5.48 3.29
N SER A 76 6.37 -5.18 4.42
CA SER A 76 6.79 -4.03 5.22
C SER A 76 8.19 -4.26 5.80
N ARG A 77 8.95 -3.18 5.91
CA ARG A 77 10.24 -3.19 6.60
C ARG A 77 9.99 -3.07 8.10
N THR A 78 11.01 -3.40 8.90
CA THR A 78 10.90 -3.40 10.35
C THR A 78 10.36 -2.08 10.91
N LYS A 79 10.84 -0.96 10.40
CA LYS A 79 10.37 0.36 10.87
C LYS A 79 8.91 0.60 10.50
N GLU A 80 8.47 0.11 9.33
CA GLU A 80 7.09 0.24 8.89
C GLU A 80 6.17 -0.61 9.73
N GLU A 81 6.57 -1.83 10.06
CA GLU A 81 5.80 -2.70 10.96
C GLU A 81 5.62 -2.05 12.32
N ALA A 82 6.70 -1.51 12.89
CA ALA A 82 6.65 -0.84 14.18
C ALA A 82 5.73 0.39 14.13
N HIS A 83 5.81 1.17 13.07
CA HIS A 83 4.96 2.35 12.88
C HIS A 83 3.48 1.94 12.79
N TYR A 84 3.18 0.92 11.98
CA TYR A 84 1.82 0.42 11.85
C TYR A 84 1.28 -0.08 13.18
N ASP A 85 2.06 -0.89 13.89
CA ASP A 85 1.62 -1.48 15.17
C ASP A 85 1.36 -0.40 16.23
N ARG A 86 2.13 0.68 16.19
CA ARG A 86 1.94 1.80 17.12
C ARG A 86 0.71 2.62 16.73
N GLU A 87 0.56 2.95 15.45
CA GLU A 87 -0.49 3.87 15.00
C GLU A 87 -1.87 3.21 14.91
N LYS A 88 -1.94 1.91 14.64
CA LYS A 88 -3.23 1.21 14.55
C LYS A 88 -4.01 1.30 15.87
N GLY A 89 -3.31 1.37 16.99
CA GLY A 89 -3.93 1.50 18.32
C GLY A 89 -4.59 2.86 18.52
N ASN A 90 -4.20 3.87 17.77
CA ASN A 90 -4.73 5.22 17.89
C ASN A 90 -5.97 5.44 17.03
N GLN A 91 -6.36 4.45 16.25
CA GLN A 91 -7.50 4.55 15.34
C GLN A 91 -8.75 3.86 15.88
N CYS A 92 -8.70 3.36 17.05
CA CYS A 92 -9.83 2.69 17.70
C CYS A 92 -10.73 3.67 18.42
#